data_9763197316267acede14563bcdf04477
#
_entry.id   9763197316267acede14563bcdf04477
#
_cell.length_a   1.000
_cell.length_b   1.000
_cell.length_c   1.000
_cell.angle_alpha   90.00
_cell.angle_beta   90.00
_cell.angle_gamma   90.00
#
_symmetry.space_group_name_H-M   'P 1'
#
loop_
_entity.id
_entity.type
_entity.pdbx_description
1 polymer ?
#
loop_
_entity_poly.entity_id
_entity_poly.type
_entity_poly.pdbx_seq_one_letter_code
_entity_poly.pdbx_strand_id
1 'polypeptide(L)'
;MINVYIDELTPCLKDTKTGELVQTEVIRIQRKSFLRKYNKKNGWYINWETLVDENEIYALVVEGSVDIQGLVALAKDVDTQAIYIAWMCTSPENNPVISEEVRYAGVGGHLFAIAAKKSVDYGFNGFMHGFAANKELLEHYINVFNAELIGMLHPYQFAIDETNAAKIMEVYDYEWTDEQI
;
A
#
# COMPACT_ATOMS: atom_id res chain seq x y z
N MET A 1 2.46 0.23 -10.32
CA MET A 1 1.91 1.61 -10.29
C MET A 1 1.20 1.86 -8.97
N ILE A 2 1.45 3.01 -8.36
CA ILE A 2 0.94 3.35 -7.03
C ILE A 2 -0.16 4.39 -7.19
N ASN A 3 -1.38 4.05 -6.73
CA ASN A 3 -2.57 4.86 -6.89
C ASN A 3 -3.34 4.95 -5.55
N VAL A 4 -2.72 5.62 -4.59
CA VAL A 4 -3.29 5.87 -3.25
C VAL A 4 -3.07 7.31 -2.84
N TYR A 5 -4.05 7.89 -2.16
CA TYR A 5 -3.89 9.15 -1.44
C TYR A 5 -3.53 8.87 0.01
N ILE A 6 -2.63 9.68 0.56
CA ILE A 6 -2.29 9.69 1.97
C ILE A 6 -3.11 10.81 2.59
N ASP A 7 -4.15 10.42 3.29
CA ASP A 7 -5.10 11.34 3.91
C ASP A 7 -4.68 11.71 5.34
N GLU A 8 -4.84 10.80 6.29
CA GLU A 8 -4.43 11.00 7.66
C GLU A 8 -3.32 10.00 8.03
N LEU A 9 -2.36 10.46 8.85
CA LEU A 9 -1.34 9.59 9.45
C LEU A 9 -1.85 9.12 10.81
N THR A 10 -2.48 7.96 10.83
CA THR A 10 -3.12 7.38 12.02
C THR A 10 -2.48 6.03 12.38
N PRO A 11 -2.38 5.68 13.69
CA PRO A 11 -1.74 4.42 14.10
C PRO A 11 -2.46 3.19 13.56
N CYS A 12 -3.77 3.25 13.41
CA CYS A 12 -4.61 2.24 12.75
C CYS A 12 -5.69 2.96 11.92
N LEU A 13 -6.59 2.23 11.27
CA LEU A 13 -7.64 2.85 10.47
C LEU A 13 -8.56 3.68 11.35
N LYS A 14 -9.04 4.81 10.82
CA LYS A 14 -10.00 5.66 11.48
C LYS A 14 -11.31 5.64 10.70
N ASP A 15 -12.39 5.20 11.35
CA ASP A 15 -13.73 5.31 10.78
C ASP A 15 -14.12 6.79 10.65
N THR A 16 -14.40 7.24 9.43
CA THR A 16 -14.63 8.67 9.15
C THR A 16 -15.96 9.18 9.69
N LYS A 17 -16.92 8.29 9.96
CA LYS A 17 -18.24 8.66 10.49
C LYS A 17 -18.24 8.79 12.01
N THR A 18 -17.56 7.85 12.69
CA THR A 18 -17.53 7.83 14.16
C THR A 18 -16.31 8.51 14.75
N GLY A 19 -15.22 8.62 13.98
CA GLY A 19 -13.91 9.07 14.44
C GLY A 19 -13.16 8.03 15.27
N GLU A 20 -13.70 6.82 15.43
CA GLU A 20 -13.08 5.74 16.20
C GLU A 20 -11.94 5.09 15.43
N LEU A 21 -10.91 4.67 16.17
CA LEU A 21 -9.81 3.89 15.65
C LEU A 21 -10.20 2.41 15.55
N VAL A 22 -9.89 1.80 14.42
CA VAL A 22 -10.23 0.40 14.11
C VAL A 22 -8.93 -0.36 13.86
N GLN A 23 -8.69 -1.40 14.65
CA GLN A 23 -7.50 -2.24 14.55
C GLN A 23 -7.44 -2.98 13.21
N THR A 24 -6.23 -3.21 12.73
CA THR A 24 -5.98 -3.78 11.42
C THR A 24 -5.00 -4.94 11.47
N GLU A 25 -5.16 -5.84 10.52
CA GLU A 25 -4.26 -6.95 10.28
C GLU A 25 -3.74 -6.91 8.83
N VAL A 26 -2.58 -7.51 8.62
CA VAL A 26 -1.99 -7.69 7.28
C VAL A 26 -2.01 -9.16 6.93
N ILE A 27 -2.67 -9.51 5.84
CA ILE A 27 -2.80 -10.88 5.35
C ILE A 27 -2.06 -11.02 4.03
N ARG A 28 -1.24 -12.08 3.88
CA ARG A 28 -0.65 -12.44 2.59
C ARG A 28 -1.65 -13.24 1.75
N ILE A 29 -1.87 -12.83 0.50
CA ILE A 29 -2.77 -13.53 -0.42
C ILE A 29 -1.95 -14.28 -1.45
N GLN A 30 -2.07 -15.61 -1.46
CA GLN A 30 -1.41 -16.52 -2.40
C GLN A 30 -2.41 -17.15 -3.38
N ARG A 31 -3.68 -17.27 -2.96
CA ARG A 31 -4.72 -17.91 -3.76
C ARG A 31 -5.22 -16.99 -4.87
N LYS A 32 -4.78 -17.25 -6.08
CA LYS A 32 -5.18 -16.50 -7.29
C LYS A 32 -6.70 -16.37 -7.46
N SER A 33 -7.44 -17.45 -7.20
CA SER A 33 -8.91 -17.44 -7.31
C SER A 33 -9.61 -16.47 -6.34
N PHE A 34 -9.00 -16.22 -5.18
CA PHE A 34 -9.52 -15.26 -4.21
C PHE A 34 -9.48 -13.83 -4.77
N LEU A 35 -8.47 -13.51 -5.57
CA LEU A 35 -8.25 -12.17 -6.14
C LEU A 35 -9.13 -11.85 -7.36
N ARG A 36 -9.87 -12.79 -7.93
CA ARG A 36 -10.70 -12.57 -9.13
C ARG A 36 -11.73 -11.46 -8.98
N LYS A 37 -12.29 -11.29 -7.79
CA LYS A 37 -13.28 -10.24 -7.52
C LYS A 37 -12.65 -8.84 -7.41
N TYR A 38 -11.34 -8.75 -7.18
CA TYR A 38 -10.60 -7.50 -7.09
C TYR A 38 -10.05 -7.13 -8.46
N ASN A 39 -10.85 -6.43 -9.25
CA ASN A 39 -10.58 -6.14 -10.65
C ASN A 39 -11.12 -4.77 -11.08
N LYS A 40 -10.80 -4.36 -12.31
CA LYS A 40 -11.21 -3.06 -12.87
C LYS A 40 -12.72 -2.80 -12.80
N LYS A 41 -13.55 -3.83 -13.04
CA LYS A 41 -15.02 -3.70 -13.03
C LYS A 41 -15.55 -3.36 -11.64
N ASN A 42 -14.83 -3.81 -10.63
CA ASN A 42 -15.18 -3.61 -9.22
C ASN A 42 -14.39 -2.45 -8.58
N GLY A 43 -13.79 -1.56 -9.38
CA GLY A 43 -13.11 -0.35 -8.89
C GLY A 43 -11.68 -0.54 -8.39
N TRP A 44 -11.04 -1.70 -8.64
CA TRP A 44 -9.69 -2.00 -8.16
C TRP A 44 -8.57 -1.71 -9.17
N TYR A 45 -8.81 -0.86 -10.16
CA TYR A 45 -7.89 -0.39 -11.19
C TYR A 45 -7.32 -1.44 -12.14
N ILE A 46 -6.95 -2.62 -11.64
CA ILE A 46 -6.39 -3.74 -12.41
C ILE A 46 -7.03 -5.07 -11.99
N ASN A 47 -6.67 -6.13 -12.71
CA ASN A 47 -7.04 -7.50 -12.33
C ASN A 47 -5.96 -8.06 -11.39
N TRP A 48 -6.17 -7.98 -10.10
CA TRP A 48 -5.18 -8.36 -9.08
C TRP A 48 -4.73 -9.82 -9.17
N GLU A 49 -5.59 -10.72 -9.67
CA GLU A 49 -5.22 -12.13 -9.87
C GLU A 49 -4.01 -12.32 -10.82
N THR A 50 -3.75 -11.36 -11.71
CA THR A 50 -2.64 -11.44 -12.66
C THR A 50 -1.28 -11.10 -12.06
N LEU A 51 -1.25 -10.52 -10.88
CA LEU A 51 -0.02 -10.09 -10.21
C LEU A 51 0.61 -11.17 -9.32
N VAL A 52 -0.15 -12.19 -8.91
CA VAL A 52 0.27 -13.19 -7.91
C VAL A 52 1.48 -14.00 -8.34
N ASP A 53 1.63 -14.25 -9.64
CA ASP A 53 2.69 -15.12 -10.16
C ASP A 53 4.09 -14.47 -10.05
N GLU A 54 4.16 -13.13 -10.05
CA GLU A 54 5.41 -12.38 -10.05
C GLU A 54 5.63 -11.52 -8.79
N ASN A 55 4.57 -11.37 -7.97
CA ASN A 55 4.60 -10.48 -6.82
C ASN A 55 4.02 -11.14 -5.57
N GLU A 56 4.49 -10.68 -4.43
CA GLU A 56 3.84 -10.96 -3.15
C GLU A 56 2.69 -9.98 -2.94
N ILE A 57 1.48 -10.50 -2.73
CA ILE A 57 0.29 -9.67 -2.52
C ILE A 57 -0.04 -9.63 -1.04
N TYR A 58 -0.15 -8.42 -0.51
CA TYR A 58 -0.59 -8.17 0.86
C TYR A 58 -1.87 -7.37 0.88
N ALA A 59 -2.77 -7.74 1.76
CA ALA A 59 -4.03 -7.06 2.01
C ALA A 59 -4.03 -6.46 3.41
N LEU A 60 -4.43 -5.19 3.49
CA LEU A 60 -4.80 -4.56 4.76
C LEU A 60 -6.27 -4.85 5.01
N VAL A 61 -6.59 -5.44 6.15
CA VAL A 61 -7.96 -5.78 6.56
C VAL A 61 -8.25 -5.21 7.96
N VAL A 62 -9.52 -5.05 8.28
CA VAL A 62 -9.95 -4.81 9.66
C VAL A 62 -9.75 -6.09 10.47
N GLU A 63 -9.22 -5.97 11.69
CA GLU A 63 -8.96 -7.09 12.59
C GLU A 63 -10.16 -8.05 12.69
N GLY A 64 -9.88 -9.35 12.58
CA GLY A 64 -10.91 -10.41 12.60
C GLY A 64 -11.82 -10.45 11.38
N SER A 65 -11.48 -9.77 10.28
CA SER A 65 -12.26 -9.67 9.05
C SER A 65 -11.40 -10.06 7.84
N VAL A 66 -12.05 -10.44 6.76
CA VAL A 66 -11.44 -10.57 5.42
C VAL A 66 -11.89 -9.44 4.47
N ASP A 67 -12.41 -8.36 5.05
CA ASP A 67 -12.86 -7.17 4.31
C ASP A 67 -11.65 -6.31 3.95
N ILE A 68 -11.21 -6.40 2.70
CA ILE A 68 -9.97 -5.77 2.23
C ILE A 68 -10.15 -4.26 2.08
N GLN A 69 -9.36 -3.50 2.83
CA GLN A 69 -9.34 -2.04 2.79
C GLN A 69 -8.34 -1.49 1.77
N GLY A 70 -7.28 -2.25 1.48
CA GLY A 70 -6.30 -1.92 0.46
C GLY A 70 -5.44 -3.12 0.10
N LEU A 71 -4.82 -3.05 -1.08
CA LEU A 71 -3.94 -4.09 -1.62
C LEU A 71 -2.61 -3.49 -2.06
N VAL A 72 -1.54 -4.23 -1.79
CA VAL A 72 -0.20 -3.91 -2.30
C VAL A 72 0.46 -5.15 -2.89
N ALA A 73 1.08 -4.99 -4.06
CA ALA A 73 1.87 -6.00 -4.76
C ALA A 73 3.35 -5.60 -4.71
N LEU A 74 4.17 -6.46 -4.14
CA LEU A 74 5.58 -6.20 -3.86
C LEU A 74 6.48 -7.23 -4.56
N ALA A 75 7.60 -6.76 -5.10
CA ALA A 75 8.67 -7.61 -5.61
C ALA A 75 10.01 -7.19 -5.00
N LYS A 76 10.91 -8.17 -4.84
CA LYS A 76 12.29 -7.90 -4.41
C LYS A 76 13.08 -7.38 -5.60
N ASP A 77 13.64 -6.20 -5.47
CA ASP A 77 14.63 -5.68 -6.41
C ASP A 77 16.02 -5.81 -5.77
N VAL A 78 16.66 -6.95 -6.06
CA VAL A 78 17.95 -7.29 -5.47
C VAL A 78 19.06 -6.39 -6.01
N ASP A 79 18.94 -5.92 -7.26
CA ASP A 79 19.95 -5.08 -7.90
C ASP A 79 20.03 -3.71 -7.25
N THR A 80 18.90 -3.16 -6.85
CA THR A 80 18.82 -1.86 -6.13
C THR A 80 18.77 -2.00 -4.61
N GLN A 81 18.75 -3.23 -4.08
CA GLN A 81 18.57 -3.51 -2.65
C GLN A 81 17.33 -2.82 -2.09
N ALA A 82 16.22 -2.94 -2.78
CA ALA A 82 14.94 -2.28 -2.46
C ALA A 82 13.75 -3.21 -2.64
N ILE A 83 12.62 -2.81 -2.08
CA ILE A 83 11.31 -3.33 -2.50
C ILE A 83 10.78 -2.50 -3.66
N TYR A 84 10.44 -3.19 -4.74
CA TYR A 84 9.66 -2.60 -5.82
C TYR A 84 8.17 -2.73 -5.54
N ILE A 85 7.47 -1.61 -5.49
CA ILE A 85 6.01 -1.56 -5.35
C ILE A 85 5.41 -1.63 -6.75
N ALA A 86 5.04 -2.84 -7.18
CA ALA A 86 4.49 -3.07 -8.51
C ALA A 86 3.09 -2.44 -8.68
N TRP A 87 2.22 -2.63 -7.67
CA TRP A 87 0.89 -2.01 -7.59
C TRP A 87 0.50 -1.74 -6.14
N MET A 88 -0.28 -0.65 -5.96
CA MET A 88 -0.86 -0.29 -4.67
C MET A 88 -2.14 0.50 -4.93
N CYS A 89 -3.24 0.10 -4.28
CA CYS A 89 -4.47 0.88 -4.26
C CYS A 89 -5.32 0.58 -3.02
N THR A 90 -6.16 1.53 -2.65
CA THR A 90 -7.20 1.36 -1.63
C THR A 90 -8.42 0.67 -2.24
N SER A 91 -9.30 0.15 -1.37
CA SER A 91 -10.63 -0.29 -1.82
C SER A 91 -11.41 0.87 -2.42
N PRO A 92 -12.41 0.61 -3.28
CA PRO A 92 -13.25 1.68 -3.84
C PRO A 92 -13.92 2.54 -2.77
N GLU A 93 -14.30 1.96 -1.64
CA GLU A 93 -14.93 2.67 -0.51
C GLU A 93 -13.96 3.62 0.23
N ASN A 94 -12.66 3.38 0.11
CA ASN A 94 -11.61 4.20 0.73
C ASN A 94 -10.86 5.06 -0.30
N ASN A 95 -11.39 5.17 -1.50
CA ASN A 95 -10.79 5.95 -2.56
C ASN A 95 -11.57 7.26 -2.76
N PRO A 96 -10.98 8.43 -2.46
CA PRO A 96 -11.67 9.71 -2.56
C PRO A 96 -12.03 10.12 -4.00
N VAL A 97 -11.43 9.47 -5.01
CA VAL A 97 -11.78 9.69 -6.43
C VAL A 97 -13.03 8.91 -6.83
N ILE A 98 -13.32 7.80 -6.14
CA ILE A 98 -14.44 6.90 -6.46
C ILE A 98 -15.62 7.13 -5.52
N SER A 99 -15.34 7.29 -4.22
CA SER A 99 -16.35 7.45 -3.18
C SER A 99 -16.43 8.89 -2.71
N GLU A 100 -17.63 9.45 -2.66
CA GLU A 100 -17.87 10.79 -2.06
C GLU A 100 -17.63 10.78 -0.54
N GLU A 101 -17.91 9.65 0.11
CA GLU A 101 -17.68 9.43 1.53
C GLU A 101 -16.68 8.27 1.70
N VAL A 102 -15.44 8.60 2.04
CA VAL A 102 -14.41 7.61 2.39
C VAL A 102 -14.79 6.92 3.69
N ARG A 103 -14.77 5.58 3.71
CA ARG A 103 -15.15 4.80 4.90
C ARG A 103 -14.09 4.85 6.00
N TYR A 104 -12.83 4.62 5.63
CA TYR A 104 -11.70 4.65 6.56
C TYR A 104 -10.60 5.57 6.06
N ALA A 105 -10.12 6.44 6.92
CA ALA A 105 -8.88 7.19 6.72
C ALA A 105 -7.66 6.35 7.17
N GLY A 106 -6.48 6.68 6.63
CA GLY A 106 -5.21 6.05 6.97
C GLY A 106 -4.79 4.86 6.11
N VAL A 107 -5.66 4.37 5.22
CA VAL A 107 -5.38 3.16 4.41
C VAL A 107 -4.11 3.31 3.56
N GLY A 108 -3.97 4.43 2.86
CA GLY A 108 -2.83 4.66 1.96
C GLY A 108 -1.49 4.61 2.68
N GLY A 109 -1.38 5.26 3.82
CA GLY A 109 -0.17 5.26 4.64
C GLY A 109 0.18 3.87 5.17
N HIS A 110 -0.81 3.09 5.62
CA HIS A 110 -0.60 1.70 6.04
C HIS A 110 -0.02 0.81 4.94
N LEU A 111 -0.45 0.99 3.69
CA LEU A 111 0.10 0.21 2.57
C LEU A 111 1.58 0.52 2.33
N PHE A 112 2.01 1.79 2.49
CA PHE A 112 3.43 2.14 2.44
C PHE A 112 4.20 1.58 3.64
N ALA A 113 3.62 1.55 4.83
CA ALA A 113 4.24 0.94 6.00
C ALA A 113 4.44 -0.57 5.82
N ILE A 114 3.49 -1.27 5.19
CA ILE A 114 3.63 -2.69 4.81
C ILE A 114 4.83 -2.88 3.87
N ALA A 115 4.96 -2.05 2.83
CA ALA A 115 6.08 -2.12 1.90
C ALA A 115 7.42 -1.86 2.60
N ALA A 116 7.50 -0.84 3.46
CA ALA A 116 8.68 -0.52 4.26
C ALA A 116 9.08 -1.69 5.18
N LYS A 117 8.13 -2.27 5.91
CA LYS A 117 8.36 -3.41 6.79
C LYS A 117 8.87 -4.63 6.02
N LYS A 118 8.31 -4.92 4.84
CA LYS A 118 8.79 -6.02 3.98
C LYS A 118 10.19 -5.75 3.46
N SER A 119 10.53 -4.52 3.16
CA SER A 119 11.90 -4.12 2.79
C SER A 119 12.89 -4.42 3.92
N VAL A 120 12.54 -4.09 5.17
CA VAL A 120 13.34 -4.44 6.36
C VAL A 120 13.47 -5.95 6.51
N ASP A 121 12.39 -6.71 6.40
CA ASP A 121 12.38 -8.17 6.51
C ASP A 121 13.29 -8.86 5.49
N TYR A 122 13.47 -8.25 4.31
CA TYR A 122 14.37 -8.74 3.27
C TYR A 122 15.80 -8.21 3.35
N GLY A 123 16.11 -7.40 4.37
CA GLY A 123 17.44 -6.85 4.59
C GLY A 123 17.74 -5.62 3.74
N PHE A 124 16.72 -4.96 3.20
CA PHE A 124 16.85 -3.73 2.40
C PHE A 124 16.60 -2.45 3.21
N ASN A 125 16.59 -2.56 4.56
CA ASN A 125 16.53 -1.46 5.52
C ASN A 125 15.34 -0.49 5.37
N GLY A 126 14.29 -0.87 4.69
CA GLY A 126 13.14 0.00 4.44
C GLY A 126 13.16 0.66 3.06
N PHE A 127 14.26 0.59 2.32
CA PHE A 127 14.36 1.21 1.00
C PHE A 127 13.31 0.62 0.04
N MET A 128 12.55 1.48 -0.63
CA MET A 128 11.50 1.09 -1.57
C MET A 128 11.37 2.08 -2.72
N HIS A 129 10.89 1.61 -3.86
CA HIS A 129 10.64 2.43 -5.04
C HIS A 129 9.42 1.97 -5.81
N GLY A 130 8.94 2.83 -6.70
CA GLY A 130 7.81 2.53 -7.56
C GLY A 130 7.45 3.70 -8.47
N PHE A 131 6.30 3.59 -9.14
CA PHE A 131 5.80 4.62 -10.04
C PHE A 131 4.47 5.17 -9.52
N ALA A 132 4.38 6.47 -9.26
CA ALA A 132 3.11 7.12 -8.99
C ALA A 132 2.20 7.05 -10.23
N ALA A 133 0.89 7.00 -10.04
CA ALA A 133 -0.05 6.91 -11.14
C ALA A 133 -0.09 8.19 -11.99
N ASN A 134 0.23 9.33 -11.39
CA ASN A 134 0.26 10.63 -12.04
C ASN A 134 1.17 11.60 -11.28
N LYS A 135 1.34 12.80 -11.84
CA LYS A 135 2.19 13.85 -11.27
C LYS A 135 1.70 14.34 -9.91
N GLU A 136 0.41 14.48 -9.73
CA GLU A 136 -0.20 14.95 -8.49
C GLU A 136 0.12 14.01 -7.32
N LEU A 137 -0.02 12.70 -7.53
CA LEU A 137 0.34 11.70 -6.54
C LEU A 137 1.85 11.67 -6.26
N LEU A 138 2.70 11.84 -7.28
CA LEU A 138 4.15 11.96 -7.07
C LEU A 138 4.48 13.15 -6.16
N GLU A 139 3.95 14.34 -6.46
CA GLU A 139 4.13 15.54 -5.64
C GLU A 139 3.59 15.33 -4.22
N HIS A 140 2.48 14.61 -4.09
CA HIS A 140 1.91 14.25 -2.81
C HIS A 140 2.86 13.36 -1.98
N TYR A 141 3.45 12.32 -2.57
CA TYR A 141 4.42 11.45 -1.87
C TYR A 141 5.72 12.18 -1.51
N ILE A 142 6.18 13.10 -2.36
CA ILE A 142 7.32 13.97 -2.04
C ILE A 142 7.00 14.82 -0.81
N ASN A 143 5.83 15.41 -0.74
CA ASN A 143 5.44 16.29 0.37
C ASN A 143 5.19 15.54 1.67
N VAL A 144 4.55 14.37 1.61
CA VAL A 144 4.14 13.64 2.83
C VAL A 144 5.25 12.73 3.35
N PHE A 145 5.96 12.04 2.48
CA PHE A 145 6.97 11.03 2.83
C PHE A 145 8.40 11.45 2.50
N ASN A 146 8.60 12.67 2.00
CA ASN A 146 9.90 13.12 1.51
C ASN A 146 10.48 12.16 0.46
N ALA A 147 9.62 11.64 -0.41
CA ALA A 147 10.02 10.75 -1.50
C ALA A 147 10.93 11.50 -2.49
N GLU A 148 11.90 10.80 -3.05
CA GLU A 148 12.83 11.34 -4.03
C GLU A 148 12.42 10.97 -5.45
N LEU A 149 12.34 11.96 -6.34
CA LEU A 149 12.11 11.72 -7.77
C LEU A 149 13.36 11.07 -8.39
N ILE A 150 13.19 9.90 -8.97
CA ILE A 150 14.25 9.22 -9.73
C ILE A 150 14.13 9.53 -11.23
N GLY A 151 12.96 9.30 -11.81
CA GLY A 151 12.62 9.69 -13.18
C GLY A 151 13.42 9.00 -14.31
N MET A 152 14.18 7.94 -14.01
CA MET A 152 15.04 7.28 -14.99
C MET A 152 14.28 6.39 -15.97
N LEU A 153 13.35 5.58 -15.43
CA LEU A 153 12.56 4.61 -16.23
C LEU A 153 11.16 5.13 -16.53
N HIS A 154 10.66 6.04 -15.71
CA HIS A 154 9.34 6.63 -15.83
C HIS A 154 9.34 8.03 -15.21
N PRO A 155 8.66 9.04 -15.80
CA PRO A 155 8.66 10.41 -15.27
C PRO A 155 8.12 10.53 -13.84
N TYR A 156 7.32 9.56 -13.37
CA TYR A 156 6.77 9.53 -12.00
C TYR A 156 7.41 8.44 -11.13
N GLN A 157 8.63 8.01 -11.47
CA GLN A 157 9.41 7.09 -10.66
C GLN A 157 9.96 7.81 -9.43
N PHE A 158 9.76 7.21 -8.26
CA PHE A 158 10.25 7.74 -7.00
C PHE A 158 10.83 6.63 -6.11
N ALA A 159 11.62 7.03 -5.14
CA ALA A 159 12.08 6.18 -4.06
C ALA A 159 11.79 6.82 -2.70
N ILE A 160 11.70 5.99 -1.69
CA ILE A 160 11.68 6.37 -0.28
C ILE A 160 12.86 5.67 0.38
N ASP A 161 13.75 6.47 1.00
CA ASP A 161 14.96 5.97 1.64
C ASP A 161 14.68 5.35 3.02
N GLU A 162 15.70 4.74 3.60
CA GLU A 162 15.66 4.06 4.89
C GLU A 162 15.17 4.97 6.03
N THR A 163 15.62 6.21 6.05
CA THR A 163 15.27 7.18 7.09
C THR A 163 13.79 7.57 7.03
N ASN A 164 13.28 7.82 5.84
CA ASN A 164 11.88 8.19 5.64
C ASN A 164 10.95 6.97 5.78
N ALA A 165 11.39 5.79 5.36
CA ALA A 165 10.69 4.53 5.60
C ALA A 165 10.54 4.22 7.11
N ALA A 166 11.57 4.45 7.90
CA ALA A 166 11.51 4.30 9.36
C ALA A 166 10.44 5.21 9.98
N LYS A 167 10.38 6.49 9.56
CA LYS A 167 9.34 7.43 10.02
C LYS A 167 7.92 6.97 9.65
N ILE A 168 7.75 6.39 8.46
CA ILE A 168 6.47 5.82 8.05
C ILE A 168 6.09 4.68 9.00
N MET A 169 6.99 3.73 9.25
CA MET A 169 6.71 2.58 10.12
C MET A 169 6.40 2.97 11.57
N GLU A 170 6.99 4.06 12.09
CA GLU A 170 6.73 4.55 13.44
C GLU A 170 5.29 5.03 13.66
N VAL A 171 4.61 5.48 12.61
CA VAL A 171 3.25 6.02 12.70
C VAL A 171 2.20 4.91 12.79
N TYR A 172 2.40 3.82 12.05
CA TYR A 172 1.37 2.81 11.81
C TYR A 172 1.57 1.61 12.73
N ASP A 173 0.51 1.26 13.45
CA ASP A 173 0.42 0.07 14.29
C ASP A 173 -0.53 -0.94 13.60
N TYR A 174 -0.03 -2.15 13.35
CA TYR A 174 -0.82 -3.23 12.77
C TYR A 174 -0.20 -4.58 13.11
N GLU A 175 -1.02 -5.59 13.19
CA GLU A 175 -0.56 -6.96 13.41
C GLU A 175 -0.30 -7.66 12.06
N TRP A 176 0.82 -8.35 11.99
CA TRP A 176 1.08 -9.33 10.94
C TRP A 176 0.46 -10.64 11.37
N THR A 177 -0.36 -11.22 10.51
CA THR A 177 -0.83 -12.58 10.74
C THR A 177 0.00 -13.56 9.90
N ASP A 178 0.20 -14.76 10.41
CA ASP A 178 0.75 -15.88 9.62
C ASP A 178 -0.33 -16.46 8.68
N GLU A 179 -1.52 -15.90 8.70
CA GLU A 179 -2.61 -16.32 7.83
C GLU A 179 -2.32 -15.99 6.37
N GLN A 180 -2.52 -16.99 5.55
CA GLN A 180 -2.33 -16.93 4.11
C GLN A 180 -3.61 -17.42 3.42
N ILE A 181 -4.11 -16.62 2.50
CA ILE A 181 -5.27 -16.97 1.69
C ILE A 181 -4.84 -17.33 0.27
#